data_198229c2c144d7e8ca39cf6628a085fa
#
_entry.id   198229c2c144d7e8ca39cf6628a085fa
#
_cell.length_a   1.000
_cell.length_b   1.000
_cell.length_c   1.000
_cell.angle_alpha   90.00
_cell.angle_beta   90.00
_cell.angle_gamma   90.00
#
_symmetry.space_group_name_H-M   'P 1'
#
loop_
_entity.id
_entity.type
_entity.pdbx_description
1 polymer ?
#
loop_
_entity_poly.entity_id
_entity_poly.type
_entity_poly.pdbx_seq_one_letter_code
_entity_poly.pdbx_strand_id
1 'polypeptide(L)'
;MNPEIMATAIWTDNSHLIYEVAQLGYISVDGPVLDATYGEGTFWKRFTPPHMVKNDLYKRAHMHADFRKLPVSDGYFDTVVFDPPYKLSGTPALGQFDQSYGIDKPVPWQERMNIIIDGAVECLRVTKPGGTLLVKCQDQVCSGRVIWQTDILTKVLAPAQKIDRFDFIYSPRAQRSQEHARRNTSQLLVFRKKVA
;
A
#
# COMPACT_ATOMS: atom_id res chain seq x y z
N MET A 1 -10.71 -23.43 12.99
CA MET A 1 -11.78 -23.06 12.05
C MET A 1 -11.23 -23.31 10.66
N ASN A 2 -11.95 -24.09 9.82
CA ASN A 2 -11.61 -24.15 8.40
C ASN A 2 -11.80 -22.73 7.84
N PRO A 3 -10.79 -22.10 7.27
CA PRO A 3 -11.01 -20.83 6.61
C PRO A 3 -11.97 -21.07 5.44
N GLU A 4 -13.09 -20.33 5.39
CA GLU A 4 -13.87 -20.27 4.17
C GLU A 4 -12.93 -19.82 3.05
N ILE A 5 -12.87 -20.59 1.96
CA ILE A 5 -12.02 -20.26 0.83
C ILE A 5 -12.57 -18.97 0.22
N MET A 6 -11.72 -17.95 0.12
CA MET A 6 -12.04 -16.72 -0.55
C MET A 6 -12.46 -17.00 -2.00
N ALA A 7 -13.70 -16.69 -2.35
CA ALA A 7 -14.27 -16.98 -3.66
C ALA A 7 -13.90 -15.97 -4.74
N THR A 8 -13.30 -14.84 -4.36
CA THR A 8 -12.94 -13.74 -5.29
C THR A 8 -11.73 -12.97 -4.82
N ALA A 9 -10.98 -12.41 -5.79
CA ALA A 9 -9.91 -11.45 -5.53
C ALA A 9 -10.37 -10.00 -5.74
N ILE A 10 -11.69 -9.74 -5.79
CA ILE A 10 -12.27 -8.42 -6.09
C ILE A 10 -13.08 -7.92 -4.90
N TRP A 11 -12.77 -6.72 -4.41
CA TRP A 11 -13.33 -6.14 -3.19
C TRP A 11 -13.81 -4.71 -3.37
N THR A 12 -14.77 -4.30 -2.54
CA THR A 12 -15.33 -2.93 -2.51
C THR A 12 -15.19 -2.26 -1.13
N ASP A 13 -14.72 -3.00 -0.12
CA ASP A 13 -14.46 -2.52 1.24
C ASP A 13 -13.04 -2.90 1.67
N ASN A 14 -12.22 -1.91 2.00
CA ASN A 14 -10.82 -2.11 2.37
C ASN A 14 -10.65 -2.92 3.66
N SER A 15 -11.53 -2.73 4.65
CA SER A 15 -11.41 -3.43 5.92
C SER A 15 -11.81 -4.90 5.78
N HIS A 16 -12.73 -5.20 4.86
CA HIS A 16 -13.10 -6.56 4.51
C HIS A 16 -11.97 -7.24 3.73
N LEU A 17 -11.41 -6.56 2.72
CA LEU A 17 -10.24 -7.06 2.00
C LEU A 17 -9.10 -7.45 2.95
N ILE A 18 -8.72 -6.56 3.87
CA ILE A 18 -7.62 -6.83 4.81
C ILE A 18 -7.95 -7.97 5.77
N TYR A 19 -9.20 -8.08 6.22
CA TYR A 19 -9.65 -9.22 7.03
C TYR A 19 -9.43 -10.55 6.29
N GLU A 20 -9.88 -10.64 5.04
CA GLU A 20 -9.74 -11.86 4.23
C GLU A 20 -8.28 -12.16 3.87
N VAL A 21 -7.49 -11.13 3.59
CA VAL A 21 -6.03 -11.24 3.37
C VAL A 21 -5.33 -11.82 4.61
N ALA A 22 -5.80 -11.46 5.80
CA ALA A 22 -5.33 -12.05 7.05
C ALA A 22 -5.76 -13.52 7.19
N GLN A 23 -7.00 -13.88 6.81
CA GLN A 23 -7.47 -15.27 6.82
C GLN A 23 -6.68 -16.17 5.86
N LEU A 24 -6.17 -15.62 4.75
CA LEU A 24 -5.26 -16.32 3.83
C LEU A 24 -3.84 -16.48 4.37
N GLY A 25 -3.54 -15.96 5.55
CA GLY A 25 -2.23 -16.07 6.18
C GLY A 25 -1.17 -15.10 5.62
N TYR A 26 -1.58 -14.06 4.87
CA TYR A 26 -0.65 -13.04 4.39
C TYR A 26 -0.31 -11.98 5.43
N ILE A 27 -1.09 -11.90 6.52
CA ILE A 27 -0.81 -11.04 7.67
C ILE A 27 -0.53 -11.91 8.87
N SER A 28 0.63 -11.73 9.49
CA SER A 28 1.03 -12.49 10.69
C SER A 28 0.11 -12.18 11.87
N VAL A 29 -0.23 -13.22 12.64
CA VAL A 29 -0.95 -13.09 13.91
C VAL A 29 -0.03 -13.34 15.12
N ASP A 30 1.11 -13.98 14.90
CA ASP A 30 2.05 -14.39 15.95
C ASP A 30 3.25 -13.45 16.06
N GLY A 31 3.61 -12.76 14.98
CA GLY A 31 4.78 -11.88 14.92
C GLY A 31 4.44 -10.41 14.68
N PRO A 32 5.46 -9.53 14.71
CA PRO A 32 5.26 -8.10 14.57
C PRO A 32 4.78 -7.73 13.17
N VAL A 33 3.74 -6.89 13.12
CA VAL A 33 3.14 -6.33 11.90
C VAL A 33 3.32 -4.82 11.90
N LEU A 34 3.81 -4.25 10.81
CA LEU A 34 3.88 -2.81 10.61
C LEU A 34 2.78 -2.36 9.66
N ASP A 35 1.99 -1.37 10.07
CA ASP A 35 1.31 -0.47 9.12
C ASP A 35 2.17 0.79 8.97
N ALA A 36 2.81 0.92 7.82
CA ALA A 36 3.76 2.01 7.54
C ALA A 36 3.07 3.35 7.25
N THR A 37 1.74 3.32 7.02
CA THR A 37 0.91 4.47 6.58
C THR A 37 -0.48 4.43 7.23
N TYR A 38 -0.53 4.31 8.54
CA TYR A 38 -1.74 3.97 9.31
C TYR A 38 -2.94 4.91 9.07
N GLY A 39 -2.73 6.21 8.95
CA GLY A 39 -3.79 7.20 8.73
C GLY A 39 -4.88 7.14 9.80
N GLU A 40 -6.11 6.98 9.37
CA GLU A 40 -7.30 6.84 10.24
C GLU A 40 -7.59 5.36 10.60
N GLY A 41 -6.72 4.43 10.26
CA GLY A 41 -6.86 3.01 10.57
C GLY A 41 -8.02 2.32 9.85
N THR A 42 -8.40 2.81 8.68
CA THR A 42 -9.57 2.31 7.94
C THR A 42 -9.44 0.86 7.50
N PHE A 43 -8.22 0.38 7.29
CA PHE A 43 -7.93 -1.02 6.97
C PHE A 43 -8.30 -1.96 8.11
N TRP A 44 -8.15 -1.53 9.36
CA TRP A 44 -8.16 -2.36 10.56
C TRP A 44 -9.48 -2.40 11.31
N LYS A 45 -10.57 -1.92 10.70
CA LYS A 45 -11.89 -1.86 11.36
C LYS A 45 -12.47 -3.24 11.69
N ARG A 46 -12.16 -4.28 10.89
CA ARG A 46 -12.68 -5.64 11.06
C ARG A 46 -11.69 -6.57 11.75
N PHE A 47 -10.40 -6.28 11.64
CA PHE A 47 -9.33 -7.09 12.18
C PHE A 47 -8.13 -6.22 12.49
N THR A 48 -7.53 -6.41 13.66
CA THR A 48 -6.26 -5.76 14.04
C THR A 48 -5.31 -6.84 14.55
N PRO A 49 -4.13 -7.01 13.94
CA PRO A 49 -3.13 -7.97 14.43
C PRO A 49 -2.72 -7.66 15.87
N PRO A 50 -2.53 -8.68 16.75
CA PRO A 50 -2.19 -8.46 18.15
C PRO A 50 -0.90 -7.65 18.35
N HIS A 51 0.09 -7.85 17.46
CA HIS A 51 1.41 -7.22 17.54
C HIS A 51 1.62 -6.15 16.48
N MET A 52 0.57 -5.34 16.24
CA MET A 52 0.63 -4.28 15.23
C MET A 52 1.34 -3.03 15.74
N VAL A 53 2.36 -2.60 15.00
CA VAL A 53 3.02 -1.29 15.12
C VAL A 53 2.43 -0.37 14.05
N LYS A 54 2.02 0.82 14.46
CA LYS A 54 1.42 1.86 13.61
C LYS A 54 2.42 2.96 13.39
N ASN A 55 2.67 3.30 12.12
CA ASN A 55 3.45 4.48 11.76
C ASN A 55 2.58 5.47 11.00
N ASP A 56 2.65 6.73 11.36
CA ASP A 56 2.03 7.84 10.63
C ASP A 56 2.74 9.14 11.01
N LEU A 57 3.01 10.00 10.03
CA LEU A 57 3.78 11.21 10.26
C LEU A 57 3.07 12.21 11.19
N TYR A 58 1.73 12.27 11.13
CA TYR A 58 0.92 13.29 11.79
C TYR A 58 -0.23 12.74 12.65
N LYS A 59 -0.67 11.51 12.40
CA LYS A 59 -1.80 10.89 13.12
C LYS A 59 -1.34 10.16 14.36
N ARG A 60 -2.29 9.82 15.25
CA ARG A 60 -1.99 9.02 16.43
C ARG A 60 -1.47 7.64 16.05
N ALA A 61 -0.19 7.43 16.28
CA ALA A 61 0.53 6.21 15.93
C ALA A 61 1.55 5.84 17.04
N HIS A 62 2.22 4.71 16.90
CA HIS A 62 3.31 4.29 17.78
C HIS A 62 4.64 4.93 17.36
N MET A 63 4.79 5.20 16.04
CA MET A 63 5.93 5.89 15.45
C MET A 63 5.43 7.07 14.62
N HIS A 64 6.25 8.13 14.55
CA HIS A 64 6.01 9.32 13.73
C HIS A 64 7.21 9.52 12.79
N ALA A 65 7.40 8.55 11.90
CA ALA A 65 8.53 8.54 10.98
C ALA A 65 8.08 8.68 9.52
N ASP A 66 8.95 9.29 8.72
CA ASP A 66 8.81 9.21 7.27
C ASP A 66 8.95 7.75 6.84
N PHE A 67 7.95 7.23 6.14
CA PHE A 67 7.94 5.85 5.68
C PHE A 67 9.08 5.50 4.71
N ARG A 68 9.79 6.51 4.18
CA ARG A 68 11.00 6.33 3.36
C ARG A 68 12.26 6.09 4.18
N LYS A 69 12.19 6.30 5.50
CA LYS A 69 13.31 6.12 6.44
C LYS A 69 12.78 5.75 7.83
N LEU A 70 12.42 4.49 7.99
CA LEU A 70 11.88 3.99 9.25
C LEU A 70 13.00 3.74 10.27
N PRO A 71 12.86 4.17 11.53
CA PRO A 71 13.85 3.96 12.59
C PRO A 71 13.80 2.52 13.13
N VAL A 72 13.88 1.55 12.24
CA VAL A 72 13.74 0.12 12.53
C VAL A 72 14.85 -0.65 11.82
N SER A 73 15.36 -1.69 12.46
CA SER A 73 16.37 -2.59 11.91
C SER A 73 15.85 -3.34 10.67
N ASP A 74 16.76 -3.77 9.81
CA ASP A 74 16.45 -4.62 8.67
C ASP A 74 15.79 -5.91 9.13
N GLY A 75 14.76 -6.33 8.40
CA GLY A 75 14.13 -7.63 8.61
C GLY A 75 13.45 -7.81 9.97
N TYR A 76 12.88 -6.77 10.53
CA TYR A 76 12.23 -6.84 11.85
C TYR A 76 10.80 -7.39 11.79
N PHE A 77 9.98 -6.97 10.80
CA PHE A 77 8.56 -7.30 10.75
C PHE A 77 8.26 -8.56 9.96
N ASP A 78 7.41 -9.43 10.49
CA ASP A 78 6.87 -10.58 9.76
C ASP A 78 5.91 -10.15 8.64
N THR A 79 5.19 -9.05 8.86
CA THR A 79 4.34 -8.43 7.82
C THR A 79 4.49 -6.92 7.84
N VAL A 80 4.57 -6.31 6.66
CA VAL A 80 4.50 -4.87 6.47
C VAL A 80 3.35 -4.54 5.53
N VAL A 81 2.51 -3.57 5.91
CA VAL A 81 1.42 -3.03 5.08
C VAL A 81 1.76 -1.60 4.72
N PHE A 82 1.68 -1.28 3.44
CA PHE A 82 2.00 0.02 2.88
C PHE A 82 0.90 0.50 1.94
N ASP A 83 0.10 1.48 2.38
CA ASP A 83 -0.95 2.17 1.60
C ASP A 83 -0.55 3.63 1.36
N PRO A 84 0.44 3.89 0.48
CA PRO A 84 0.96 5.24 0.26
C PRO A 84 -0.06 6.12 -0.46
N PRO A 85 0.18 7.44 -0.54
CA PRO A 85 -0.59 8.36 -1.37
C PRO A 85 -0.36 8.07 -2.85
N TYR A 86 -0.92 6.98 -3.37
CA TYR A 86 -0.70 6.48 -4.73
C TYR A 86 -1.32 7.35 -5.83
N LYS A 87 -2.02 8.44 -5.49
CA LYS A 87 -2.57 9.37 -6.47
C LYS A 87 -1.46 10.23 -7.08
N LEU A 88 -1.13 9.98 -8.35
CA LEU A 88 -0.08 10.67 -9.10
C LEU A 88 -0.58 11.94 -9.80
N SER A 89 -1.80 11.88 -10.37
CA SER A 89 -2.43 13.02 -11.02
C SER A 89 -3.19 13.86 -10.03
N GLY A 90 -3.06 15.16 -10.10
CA GLY A 90 -3.84 16.09 -9.31
C GLY A 90 -3.68 17.50 -9.83
N THR A 91 -4.64 18.33 -9.52
CA THR A 91 -4.54 19.79 -9.64
C THR A 91 -3.29 20.27 -8.90
N PRO A 92 -2.65 21.36 -9.35
CA PRO A 92 -1.50 21.95 -8.66
C PRO A 92 -1.78 22.37 -7.21
N ALA A 93 -3.07 22.39 -6.78
CA ALA A 93 -3.44 22.68 -5.41
C ALA A 93 -3.07 21.49 -4.50
N LEU A 94 -2.27 21.78 -3.49
CA LEU A 94 -2.02 20.91 -2.36
C LEU A 94 -3.36 20.49 -1.73
N GLY A 95 -3.68 19.20 -1.80
CA GLY A 95 -4.79 18.65 -1.04
C GLY A 95 -4.35 18.41 0.42
N GLN A 96 -5.29 18.43 1.36
CA GLN A 96 -5.04 17.96 2.74
C GLN A 96 -4.38 16.58 2.76
N PHE A 97 -4.66 15.78 1.75
CA PHE A 97 -4.09 14.45 1.55
C PHE A 97 -2.58 14.48 1.30
N ASP A 98 -2.09 15.42 0.48
CA ASP A 98 -0.65 15.56 0.19
C ASP A 98 0.12 15.98 1.45
N GLN A 99 -0.45 16.92 2.22
CA GLN A 99 0.14 17.40 3.47
C GLN A 99 0.26 16.27 4.52
N SER A 100 -0.71 15.33 4.54
CA SER A 100 -0.66 14.17 5.44
C SER A 100 0.53 13.25 5.21
N TYR A 101 1.22 13.40 4.07
CA TYR A 101 2.41 12.62 3.71
C TYR A 101 3.67 13.47 3.57
N GLY A 102 3.64 14.69 4.14
CA GLY A 102 4.81 15.60 4.11
C GLY A 102 5.09 16.23 2.74
N ILE A 103 4.11 16.21 1.83
CA ILE A 103 4.18 16.91 0.55
C ILE A 103 3.56 18.29 0.76
N ASP A 104 4.40 19.29 0.98
CA ASP A 104 4.01 20.67 1.34
C ASP A 104 3.99 21.63 0.14
N LYS A 105 4.34 21.16 -1.06
CA LYS A 105 4.29 21.91 -2.33
C LYS A 105 3.86 21.01 -3.48
N PRO A 106 3.28 21.57 -4.56
CA PRO A 106 2.95 20.80 -5.76
C PRO A 106 4.20 20.15 -6.35
N VAL A 107 4.15 18.84 -6.58
CA VAL A 107 5.25 18.07 -7.19
C VAL A 107 4.76 17.32 -8.43
N PRO A 108 5.63 17.13 -9.45
CA PRO A 108 5.30 16.34 -10.63
C PRO A 108 4.95 14.89 -10.26
N TRP A 109 4.20 14.22 -11.15
CA TRP A 109 3.83 12.82 -10.91
C TRP A 109 5.05 11.90 -10.78
N GLN A 110 6.16 12.19 -11.45
CA GLN A 110 7.40 11.43 -11.35
C GLN A 110 7.98 11.47 -9.93
N GLU A 111 7.99 12.65 -9.33
CA GLU A 111 8.47 12.83 -7.96
C GLU A 111 7.55 12.11 -6.95
N ARG A 112 6.22 12.18 -7.16
CA ARG A 112 5.26 11.39 -6.35
C ARG A 112 5.50 9.88 -6.48
N MET A 113 5.80 9.42 -7.70
CA MET A 113 6.11 8.00 -7.92
C MET A 113 7.42 7.60 -7.22
N ASN A 114 8.45 8.46 -7.22
CA ASN A 114 9.69 8.21 -6.51
C ASN A 114 9.48 8.11 -4.99
N ILE A 115 8.64 8.97 -4.41
CA ILE A 115 8.26 8.87 -2.98
C ILE A 115 7.63 7.49 -2.66
N ILE A 116 6.76 7.00 -3.55
CA ILE A 116 6.13 5.67 -3.38
C ILE A 116 7.18 4.55 -3.51
N ILE A 117 8.07 4.67 -4.49
CA ILE A 117 9.17 3.70 -4.72
C ILE A 117 10.08 3.63 -3.50
N ASP A 118 10.56 4.78 -3.01
CA ASP A 118 11.45 4.84 -1.86
C ASP A 118 10.81 4.22 -0.62
N GLY A 119 9.52 4.53 -0.38
CA GLY A 119 8.76 3.93 0.71
C GLY A 119 8.57 2.42 0.56
N ALA A 120 8.30 1.93 -0.65
CA ALA A 120 8.13 0.50 -0.90
C ALA A 120 9.45 -0.26 -0.68
N VAL A 121 10.58 0.31 -1.11
CA VAL A 121 11.93 -0.26 -0.89
C VAL A 121 12.26 -0.28 0.60
N GLU A 122 11.97 0.80 1.32
CA GLU A 122 12.17 0.86 2.78
C GLU A 122 11.28 -0.14 3.52
N CYS A 123 10.01 -0.27 3.14
CA CYS A 123 9.11 -1.29 3.67
C CYS A 123 9.65 -2.71 3.42
N LEU A 124 10.22 -2.97 2.24
CA LEU A 124 10.87 -4.25 1.96
C LEU A 124 12.13 -4.45 2.81
N ARG A 125 12.92 -3.40 3.08
CA ARG A 125 14.09 -3.48 3.95
C ARG A 125 13.71 -4.00 5.34
N VAL A 126 12.68 -3.40 5.96
CA VAL A 126 12.24 -3.74 7.32
C VAL A 126 11.41 -5.02 7.39
N THR A 127 10.94 -5.55 6.25
CA THR A 127 10.29 -6.87 6.17
C THR A 127 11.33 -7.97 6.37
N LYS A 128 11.01 -8.95 7.22
CA LYS A 128 11.84 -10.12 7.52
C LYS A 128 12.03 -11.01 6.29
N PRO A 129 13.19 -11.66 6.10
CA PRO A 129 13.31 -12.74 5.13
C PRO A 129 12.20 -13.80 5.35
N GLY A 130 11.50 -14.19 4.29
CA GLY A 130 10.30 -15.04 4.36
C GLY A 130 9.01 -14.31 4.78
N GLY A 131 9.11 -13.08 5.26
CA GLY A 131 7.98 -12.24 5.63
C GLY A 131 7.21 -11.68 4.42
N THR A 132 6.08 -11.05 4.70
CA THR A 132 5.14 -10.56 3.68
C THR A 132 5.10 -9.03 3.65
N LEU A 133 5.21 -8.45 2.47
CA LEU A 133 4.97 -7.03 2.20
C LEU A 133 3.70 -6.89 1.35
N LEU A 134 2.74 -6.13 1.87
CA LEU A 134 1.51 -5.77 1.16
C LEU A 134 1.59 -4.31 0.72
N VAL A 135 1.47 -4.07 -0.59
CA VAL A 135 1.57 -2.71 -1.15
C VAL A 135 0.31 -2.37 -1.90
N LYS A 136 -0.38 -1.32 -1.47
CA LYS A 136 -1.51 -0.78 -2.22
C LYS A 136 -1.05 0.25 -3.23
N CYS A 137 -1.60 0.17 -4.43
CA CYS A 137 -1.27 1.06 -5.54
C CYS A 137 -2.47 1.21 -6.49
N GLN A 138 -2.36 2.10 -7.46
CA GLN A 138 -3.36 2.29 -8.49
C GLN A 138 -2.72 2.67 -9.82
N ASP A 139 -3.00 1.92 -10.88
CA ASP A 139 -2.67 2.33 -12.23
C ASP A 139 -3.48 3.56 -12.62
N GLN A 140 -2.85 4.60 -13.15
CA GLN A 140 -3.50 5.89 -13.37
C GLN A 140 -3.15 6.50 -14.72
N VAL A 141 -4.07 7.33 -15.23
CA VAL A 141 -3.78 8.20 -16.37
C VAL A 141 -3.22 9.52 -15.84
N CYS A 142 -1.98 9.84 -16.23
CA CYS A 142 -1.30 11.08 -15.89
C CYS A 142 -0.77 11.73 -17.16
N SER A 143 -1.11 13.00 -17.39
CA SER A 143 -0.64 13.76 -18.56
C SER A 143 -0.84 13.02 -19.90
N GLY A 144 -2.04 12.43 -20.11
CA GLY A 144 -2.38 11.69 -21.32
C GLY A 144 -1.71 10.32 -21.48
N ARG A 145 -1.06 9.79 -20.44
CA ARG A 145 -0.40 8.49 -20.47
C ARG A 145 -0.86 7.61 -19.31
N VAL A 146 -0.95 6.31 -19.54
CA VAL A 146 -1.16 5.34 -18.43
C VAL A 146 0.15 5.10 -17.72
N ILE A 147 0.16 5.33 -16.42
CA ILE A 147 1.27 4.98 -15.54
C ILE A 147 0.89 3.70 -14.80
N TRP A 148 1.58 2.64 -15.12
CA TRP A 148 1.39 1.32 -14.54
C TRP A 148 2.17 1.20 -13.22
N GLN A 149 1.59 1.69 -12.12
CA GLN A 149 2.22 1.57 -10.79
C GLN A 149 2.45 0.12 -10.41
N THR A 150 1.50 -0.77 -10.77
CA THR A 150 1.61 -2.21 -10.52
C THR A 150 2.88 -2.81 -11.13
N ASP A 151 3.22 -2.43 -12.36
CA ASP A 151 4.40 -2.94 -13.06
C ASP A 151 5.69 -2.33 -12.49
N ILE A 152 5.67 -1.01 -12.23
CA ILE A 152 6.81 -0.29 -11.64
C ILE A 152 7.17 -0.89 -10.29
N LEU A 153 6.18 -1.05 -9.39
CA LEU A 153 6.40 -1.61 -8.06
C LEU A 153 6.81 -3.09 -8.11
N THR A 154 6.23 -3.87 -9.03
CA THR A 154 6.63 -5.27 -9.23
C THR A 154 8.10 -5.37 -9.66
N LYS A 155 8.57 -4.46 -10.52
CA LYS A 155 9.97 -4.40 -10.98
C LYS A 155 10.92 -3.95 -9.86
N VAL A 156 10.55 -2.89 -9.15
CA VAL A 156 11.39 -2.34 -8.07
C VAL A 156 11.53 -3.32 -6.91
N LEU A 157 10.45 -4.04 -6.59
CA LEU A 157 10.43 -5.03 -5.51
C LEU A 157 10.86 -6.43 -5.97
N ALA A 158 11.54 -6.58 -7.11
CA ALA A 158 12.05 -7.86 -7.62
C ALA A 158 12.96 -8.66 -6.65
N PRO A 159 13.63 -8.05 -5.64
CA PRO A 159 14.26 -8.81 -4.55
C PRO A 159 13.27 -9.66 -3.75
N ALA A 160 11.96 -9.35 -3.82
CA ALA A 160 10.87 -10.19 -3.31
C ALA A 160 10.14 -10.89 -4.47
N GLN A 161 9.39 -11.93 -4.15
CA GLN A 161 8.50 -12.61 -5.09
C GLN A 161 7.08 -12.05 -4.93
N LYS A 162 6.48 -11.54 -6.00
CA LYS A 162 5.04 -11.26 -6.00
C LYS A 162 4.29 -12.59 -5.99
N ILE A 163 3.48 -12.83 -4.98
CA ILE A 163 2.78 -14.09 -4.74
C ILE A 163 1.28 -14.00 -4.95
N ASP A 164 0.71 -12.77 -4.82
CA ASP A 164 -0.73 -12.56 -5.04
C ASP A 164 -1.06 -11.12 -5.40
N ARG A 165 -2.32 -10.88 -5.82
CA ARG A 165 -2.89 -9.56 -6.12
C ARG A 165 -4.39 -9.57 -5.88
N PHE A 166 -4.88 -8.55 -5.19
CA PHE A 166 -6.30 -8.28 -4.98
C PHE A 166 -6.67 -6.96 -5.63
N ASP A 167 -7.80 -6.92 -6.31
CA ASP A 167 -8.32 -5.72 -6.96
C ASP A 167 -9.44 -5.11 -6.10
N PHE A 168 -9.29 -3.83 -5.76
CA PHE A 168 -10.30 -3.05 -5.08
C PHE A 168 -11.04 -2.17 -6.08
N ILE A 169 -12.37 -2.28 -6.14
CA ILE A 169 -13.19 -1.55 -7.10
C ILE A 169 -13.84 -0.35 -6.43
N TYR A 170 -13.60 0.83 -6.99
CA TYR A 170 -14.31 2.04 -6.62
C TYR A 170 -15.59 2.20 -7.45
N SER A 171 -16.59 2.86 -6.86
CA SER A 171 -17.79 3.25 -7.62
C SER A 171 -17.42 4.08 -8.83
N PRO A 172 -17.98 3.78 -10.03
CA PRO A 172 -17.67 4.52 -11.23
C PRO A 172 -18.14 5.98 -11.10
N ARG A 173 -17.28 6.91 -11.51
CA ARG A 173 -17.64 8.35 -11.60
C ARG A 173 -17.58 8.77 -13.06
N ALA A 174 -18.61 9.44 -13.53
CA ALA A 174 -18.62 10.03 -14.87
C ALA A 174 -17.52 11.09 -15.00
N GLN A 175 -16.80 11.09 -16.13
CA GLN A 175 -15.80 12.09 -16.44
C GLN A 175 -15.98 12.56 -17.89
N ARG A 176 -15.85 13.86 -18.11
CA ARG A 176 -15.94 14.47 -19.44
C ARG A 176 -14.58 14.34 -20.12
N SER A 177 -14.56 14.01 -21.41
CA SER A 177 -13.40 13.88 -22.31
C SER A 177 -12.20 13.09 -21.75
N GLN A 178 -12.05 11.86 -22.21
CA GLN A 178 -10.95 11.00 -21.80
C GLN A 178 -10.55 10.09 -22.98
N GLU A 179 -9.27 10.07 -23.35
CA GLU A 179 -8.74 9.21 -24.41
C GLU A 179 -8.47 7.78 -23.95
N HIS A 180 -8.24 7.58 -22.65
CA HIS A 180 -7.95 6.27 -22.05
C HIS A 180 -9.07 5.79 -21.15
N ALA A 181 -9.24 4.48 -21.05
CA ALA A 181 -10.18 3.88 -20.10
C ALA A 181 -9.88 4.34 -18.67
N ARG A 182 -10.93 4.75 -17.95
CA ARG A 182 -10.81 5.17 -16.56
C ARG A 182 -10.38 4.02 -15.67
N ARG A 183 -9.40 4.25 -14.82
CA ARG A 183 -8.93 3.29 -13.81
C ARG A 183 -9.70 3.53 -12.51
N ASN A 184 -10.75 2.72 -12.28
CA ASN A 184 -11.58 2.78 -11.06
C ASN A 184 -11.22 1.67 -10.06
N THR A 185 -10.05 1.07 -10.22
CA THR A 185 -9.56 0.01 -9.37
C THR A 185 -8.23 0.40 -8.77
N SER A 186 -8.01 0.06 -7.51
CA SER A 186 -6.67 -0.01 -6.92
C SER A 186 -6.32 -1.48 -6.68
N GLN A 187 -5.05 -1.75 -6.52
CA GLN A 187 -4.52 -3.10 -6.33
C GLN A 187 -3.83 -3.20 -4.98
N LEU A 188 -4.02 -4.30 -4.30
CA LEU A 188 -3.18 -4.74 -3.19
C LEU A 188 -2.27 -5.83 -3.71
N LEU A 189 -0.99 -5.52 -3.85
CA LEU A 189 0.05 -6.47 -4.28
C LEU A 189 0.64 -7.15 -3.05
N VAL A 190 0.80 -8.46 -3.10
CA VAL A 190 1.37 -9.25 -2.02
C VAL A 190 2.73 -9.79 -2.47
N PHE A 191 3.77 -9.45 -1.71
CA PHE A 191 5.14 -9.89 -1.95
C PHE A 191 5.65 -10.73 -0.78
N ARG A 192 6.40 -11.79 -1.09
CA ARG A 192 7.19 -12.57 -0.13
C ARG A 192 8.65 -12.20 -0.26
N LYS A 193 9.28 -11.68 0.80
CA LYS A 193 10.73 -11.42 0.79
C LYS A 193 11.50 -12.72 0.72
N LYS A 194 12.43 -12.81 -0.23
CA LYS A 194 13.25 -14.03 -0.38
C LYS A 194 14.08 -14.28 0.87
N VAL A 195 14.22 -15.54 1.22
CA VAL A 195 15.21 -16.00 2.19
C VAL A 195 16.53 -16.06 1.43
N ALA A 196 17.56 -15.40 1.98
CA ALA A 196 18.90 -15.40 1.40
C ALA A 196 19.54 -16.80 1.54
#